data_07acca75d7afa03fde586ffbe9f8daba
#
_entry.id   07acca75d7afa03fde586ffbe9f8daba
#
_cell.length_a   1.000
_cell.length_b   1.000
_cell.length_c   1.000
_cell.angle_alpha   90.00
_cell.angle_beta   90.00
_cell.angle_gamma   90.00
#
_symmetry.space_group_name_H-M   'P 1'
#
loop_
_entity.id
_entity.type
_entity.pdbx_description
1 polymer ?
#
loop_
_entity_poly.entity_id
_entity_poly.type
_entity_poly.pdbx_seq_one_letter_code
_entity_poly.pdbx_strand_id
1 'polypeptide(L)'
;MTVSLEQLRRCHVAVDLGAARTRVFVKGAGLVVDEPSVAAVNTRTGALIAVGALAEKMTGRTPDYIRVVRPVSGGTVVDIEMAQRMLRHLLGEKLRRQLRRKPRLRAAASTPHDSDPLAQRAAVETLVGLGARRVELVDTLIAAAVGCGLPVEQPTATMIMVCGAATTQVAVLSLGSIVTAERIPVGGDAIDHAVIQHLRHQHELMLPSQSVRPLQLALSGNGLTLQGPSYTEIHGRDVATGLARSVTVDTAAVRQAIHTPLTAVLDGIGKILRDCPPDLVADLAERGVMMVGGSALLPGLDQMLREATGMPVAIAERPDVCAILGLGAMLEGKIQPMVLDPLAEAH
;
A
#
# COMPACT_ATOMS: atom_id res chain seq x y z
N MET A 1 -16.07 12.81 -6.82
CA MET A 1 -15.65 14.03 -7.55
C MET A 1 -14.32 13.74 -8.22
N THR A 2 -14.29 13.74 -9.53
CA THR A 2 -13.06 13.53 -10.30
C THR A 2 -12.22 14.80 -10.21
N VAL A 3 -11.05 14.70 -9.59
CA VAL A 3 -10.10 15.84 -9.51
C VAL A 3 -9.51 16.04 -10.90
N SER A 4 -9.57 17.26 -11.45
CA SER A 4 -8.99 17.51 -12.76
C SER A 4 -7.45 17.49 -12.71
N LEU A 5 -6.80 16.98 -13.75
CA LEU A 5 -5.33 16.98 -13.89
C LEU A 5 -4.77 18.41 -13.76
N GLU A 6 -5.51 19.44 -14.20
CA GLU A 6 -5.11 20.83 -14.04
C GLU A 6 -5.01 21.27 -12.57
N GLN A 7 -5.92 20.79 -11.72
CA GLN A 7 -5.85 21.07 -10.27
C GLN A 7 -4.65 20.38 -9.64
N LEU A 8 -4.34 19.13 -10.04
CA LEU A 8 -3.17 18.41 -9.56
C LEU A 8 -1.85 19.06 -9.99
N ARG A 9 -1.76 19.56 -11.21
CA ARG A 9 -0.58 20.33 -11.70
C ARG A 9 -0.29 21.56 -10.84
N ARG A 10 -1.28 22.11 -10.15
CA ARG A 10 -1.11 23.25 -9.22
C ARG A 10 -0.65 22.81 -7.82
N CYS A 11 -0.60 21.53 -7.51
CA CYS A 11 -0.11 21.03 -6.24
C CYS A 11 1.42 21.07 -6.18
N HIS A 12 1.94 21.26 -4.96
CA HIS A 12 3.38 21.38 -4.70
C HIS A 12 3.94 20.10 -4.07
N VAL A 13 3.10 19.34 -3.41
CA VAL A 13 3.44 18.12 -2.67
C VAL A 13 2.36 17.08 -2.87
N ALA A 14 2.78 15.82 -2.99
CA ALA A 14 1.90 14.68 -2.93
C ALA A 14 2.28 13.81 -1.73
N VAL A 15 1.28 13.22 -1.07
CA VAL A 15 1.46 12.38 0.09
C VAL A 15 0.67 11.10 -0.08
N ASP A 16 1.33 9.98 0.15
CA ASP A 16 0.72 8.66 0.28
C ASP A 16 0.80 8.22 1.75
N LEU A 17 -0.36 8.20 2.42
CA LEU A 17 -0.49 7.82 3.83
C LEU A 17 -0.89 6.34 3.92
N GLY A 18 0.06 5.45 3.64
CA GLY A 18 -0.18 4.02 3.73
C GLY A 18 -0.09 3.48 5.17
N ALA A 19 -0.76 2.34 5.45
CA ALA A 19 -0.72 1.70 6.76
C ALA A 19 0.69 1.21 7.15
N ALA A 20 1.49 0.76 6.18
CA ALA A 20 2.87 0.36 6.42
C ALA A 20 3.86 1.50 6.26
N ARG A 21 3.71 2.32 5.24
CA ARG A 21 4.68 3.38 4.90
C ARG A 21 3.99 4.67 4.53
N THR A 22 4.60 5.78 4.95
CA THR A 22 4.25 7.15 4.57
C THR A 22 5.27 7.65 3.56
N ARG A 23 4.80 8.11 2.42
CA ARG A 23 5.64 8.64 1.34
C ARG A 23 5.26 10.06 0.99
N VAL A 24 6.27 10.87 0.71
CA VAL A 24 6.07 12.27 0.30
C VAL A 24 6.89 12.56 -0.95
N PHE A 25 6.22 13.06 -1.96
CA PHE A 25 6.80 13.55 -3.20
C PHE A 25 6.66 15.07 -3.27
N VAL A 26 7.75 15.77 -3.59
CA VAL A 26 7.75 17.22 -3.75
C VAL A 26 8.02 17.54 -5.21
N LYS A 27 7.17 18.38 -5.80
CA LYS A 27 7.29 18.80 -7.19
C LYS A 27 8.66 19.45 -7.46
N GLY A 28 9.38 18.89 -8.43
CA GLY A 28 10.73 19.31 -8.79
C GLY A 28 11.84 18.76 -7.88
N ALA A 29 11.52 18.04 -6.80
CA ALA A 29 12.51 17.41 -5.92
C ALA A 29 12.36 15.86 -5.87
N GLY A 30 11.23 15.31 -6.37
CA GLY A 30 10.99 13.88 -6.39
C GLY A 30 10.48 13.31 -5.06
N LEU A 31 10.70 12.03 -4.86
CA LEU A 31 10.37 11.32 -3.61
C LEU A 31 11.37 11.72 -2.52
N VAL A 32 10.90 12.41 -1.48
CA VAL A 32 11.73 12.99 -0.40
C VAL A 32 11.55 12.28 0.94
N VAL A 33 10.46 11.54 1.12
CA VAL A 33 10.19 10.71 2.31
C VAL A 33 9.67 9.36 1.85
N ASP A 34 10.25 8.30 2.38
CA ASP A 34 9.74 6.93 2.30
C ASP A 34 10.08 6.22 3.61
N GLU A 35 9.15 6.30 4.58
CA GLU A 35 9.37 5.87 5.95
C GLU A 35 8.19 5.05 6.47
N PRO A 36 8.43 4.11 7.40
CA PRO A 36 7.35 3.40 8.08
C PRO A 36 6.34 4.35 8.76
N SER A 37 5.05 4.04 8.67
CA SER A 37 3.96 4.81 9.29
C SER A 37 3.83 4.49 10.78
N VAL A 38 4.91 4.71 11.52
CA VAL A 38 5.04 4.32 12.93
C VAL A 38 5.60 5.49 13.74
N ALA A 39 5.07 5.67 14.96
CA ALA A 39 5.55 6.66 15.91
C ALA A 39 5.70 6.03 17.31
N ALA A 40 6.75 6.42 18.04
CA ALA A 40 6.96 6.04 19.44
C ALA A 40 6.70 7.27 20.32
N VAL A 41 5.87 7.10 21.34
CA VAL A 41 5.39 8.19 22.23
C VAL A 41 5.64 7.81 23.67
N ASN A 42 6.07 8.78 24.47
CA ASN A 42 6.08 8.64 25.92
C ASN A 42 4.65 8.82 26.45
N THR A 43 4.09 7.78 27.05
CA THR A 43 2.70 7.78 27.54
C THR A 43 2.46 8.70 28.75
N ARG A 44 3.52 9.07 29.49
CA ARG A 44 3.45 9.94 30.65
C ARG A 44 3.50 11.42 30.28
N THR A 45 4.30 11.76 29.26
CA THR A 45 4.52 13.17 28.87
C THR A 45 3.85 13.54 27.57
N GLY A 46 3.36 12.56 26.78
CA GLY A 46 2.86 12.77 25.44
C GLY A 46 3.97 13.12 24.41
N ALA A 47 5.24 13.11 24.81
CA ALA A 47 6.35 13.49 23.93
C ALA A 47 6.57 12.45 22.81
N LEU A 48 6.76 12.92 21.58
CA LEU A 48 7.19 12.10 20.47
C LEU A 48 8.66 11.75 20.62
N ILE A 49 8.99 10.45 20.69
CA ILE A 49 10.36 9.95 20.91
C ILE A 49 11.04 9.64 19.59
N ALA A 50 10.33 8.93 18.71
CA ALA A 50 10.84 8.50 17.42
C ALA A 50 9.71 8.37 16.39
N VAL A 51 10.07 8.39 15.11
CA VAL A 51 9.16 8.11 13.98
C VAL A 51 9.86 7.27 12.93
N GLY A 52 9.08 6.68 12.02
CA GLY A 52 9.62 5.94 10.88
C GLY A 52 10.41 4.71 11.30
N ALA A 53 11.50 4.43 10.59
CA ALA A 53 12.34 3.25 10.80
C ALA A 53 12.89 3.13 12.24
N LEU A 54 13.15 4.26 12.90
CA LEU A 54 13.61 4.24 14.29
C LEU A 54 12.51 3.76 15.24
N ALA A 55 11.28 4.28 15.09
CA ALA A 55 10.13 3.84 15.89
C ALA A 55 9.75 2.37 15.60
N GLU A 56 9.87 1.95 14.35
CA GLU A 56 9.60 0.56 13.95
C GLU A 56 10.55 -0.42 14.66
N LYS A 57 11.85 -0.11 14.73
CA LYS A 57 12.84 -0.91 15.49
C LYS A 57 12.53 -1.01 16.98
N MET A 58 11.78 -0.06 17.53
CA MET A 58 11.37 -0.06 18.93
C MET A 58 10.16 -0.97 19.20
N THR A 59 9.43 -1.43 18.17
CA THR A 59 8.24 -2.26 18.33
C THR A 59 8.55 -3.54 19.11
N GLY A 60 7.80 -3.79 20.18
CA GLY A 60 7.99 -4.96 21.06
C GLY A 60 9.24 -4.92 21.96
N ARG A 61 9.96 -3.79 21.99
CA ARG A 61 11.21 -3.63 22.77
C ARG A 61 11.18 -2.41 23.70
N THR A 62 10.01 -1.83 23.89
CA THR A 62 9.86 -0.60 24.69
C THR A 62 9.45 -0.91 26.12
N PRO A 63 9.91 -0.12 27.11
CA PRO A 63 9.35 -0.15 28.45
C PRO A 63 7.90 0.37 28.45
N ASP A 64 7.15 0.11 29.52
CA ASP A 64 5.69 0.38 29.63
C ASP A 64 5.29 1.85 29.41
N TYR A 65 6.20 2.79 29.70
CA TYR A 65 5.95 4.22 29.49
C TYR A 65 6.25 4.70 28.06
N ILE A 66 6.66 3.82 27.16
CA ILE A 66 6.84 4.10 25.72
C ILE A 66 5.93 3.19 24.92
N ARG A 67 5.02 3.79 24.18
CA ARG A 67 4.11 3.07 23.28
C ARG A 67 4.43 3.36 21.81
N VAL A 68 4.55 2.31 21.03
CA VAL A 68 4.64 2.42 19.57
C VAL A 68 3.22 2.38 19.00
N VAL A 69 2.91 3.36 18.16
CA VAL A 69 1.57 3.54 17.57
C VAL A 69 1.65 3.68 16.06
N ARG A 70 0.58 3.26 15.38
CA ARG A 70 0.39 3.44 13.94
C ARG A 70 -0.76 4.42 13.73
N PRO A 71 -0.51 5.66 13.31
CA PRO A 71 -1.55 6.66 13.10
C PRO A 71 -2.39 6.41 11.85
N VAL A 72 -1.94 5.48 11.00
CA VAL A 72 -2.66 5.02 9.81
C VAL A 72 -2.94 3.52 9.96
N SER A 73 -4.19 3.12 9.85
CA SER A 73 -4.65 1.74 9.95
C SER A 73 -5.77 1.49 8.94
N GLY A 74 -5.89 0.26 8.43
CA GLY A 74 -6.89 -0.04 7.41
C GLY A 74 -6.80 0.80 6.12
N GLY A 75 -5.65 1.42 5.86
CA GLY A 75 -5.46 2.35 4.73
C GLY A 75 -6.01 3.75 4.98
N THR A 76 -6.39 4.09 6.22
CA THR A 76 -6.97 5.39 6.57
C THR A 76 -6.28 5.99 7.80
N VAL A 77 -6.32 7.31 7.94
CA VAL A 77 -5.81 8.00 9.13
C VAL A 77 -6.80 7.82 10.28
N VAL A 78 -6.34 7.18 11.36
CA VAL A 78 -7.13 6.92 12.58
C VAL A 78 -6.77 7.85 13.73
N ASP A 79 -5.59 8.46 13.69
CA ASP A 79 -5.12 9.47 14.64
C ASP A 79 -4.52 10.65 13.89
N ILE A 80 -5.33 11.69 13.69
CA ILE A 80 -4.97 12.88 12.90
C ILE A 80 -3.81 13.62 13.55
N GLU A 81 -3.85 13.82 14.87
CA GLU A 81 -2.81 14.56 15.58
C GLU A 81 -1.46 13.84 15.48
N MET A 82 -1.46 12.53 15.71
CA MET A 82 -0.25 11.74 15.62
C MET A 82 0.28 11.67 14.18
N ALA A 83 -0.58 11.54 13.17
CA ALA A 83 -0.20 11.59 11.77
C ALA A 83 0.46 12.93 11.40
N GLN A 84 -0.11 14.05 11.88
CA GLN A 84 0.47 15.37 11.69
C GLN A 84 1.84 15.50 12.37
N ARG A 85 1.98 15.01 13.61
CA ARG A 85 3.24 15.04 14.36
C ARG A 85 4.32 14.20 13.67
N MET A 86 3.96 12.99 13.23
CA MET A 86 4.81 12.10 12.45
C MET A 86 5.28 12.76 11.17
N LEU A 87 4.37 13.28 10.35
CA LEU A 87 4.71 13.95 9.10
C LEU A 87 5.58 15.19 9.31
N ARG A 88 5.30 16.01 10.34
CA ARG A 88 6.14 17.18 10.66
C ARG A 88 7.58 16.77 10.96
N HIS A 89 7.77 15.64 11.62
CA HIS A 89 9.09 15.13 11.94
C HIS A 89 9.79 14.55 10.70
N LEU A 90 9.08 13.73 9.92
CA LEU A 90 9.61 13.10 8.70
C LEU A 90 10.02 14.13 7.63
N LEU A 91 9.25 15.20 7.47
CA LEU A 91 9.59 16.29 6.56
C LEU A 91 10.83 17.09 7.00
N GLY A 92 11.15 17.06 8.28
CA GLY A 92 12.24 17.85 8.86
C GLY A 92 12.04 19.36 8.73
N GLU A 93 12.85 20.14 9.43
CA GLU A 93 12.71 21.60 9.44
C GLU A 93 12.98 22.27 8.09
N LYS A 94 14.00 21.81 7.37
CA LYS A 94 14.44 22.45 6.11
C LYS A 94 13.31 22.38 5.07
N LEU A 95 12.74 21.19 4.84
CA LEU A 95 11.67 20.99 3.86
C LEU A 95 10.38 21.69 4.31
N ARG A 96 10.04 21.61 5.60
CA ARG A 96 8.90 22.37 6.16
C ARG A 96 9.02 23.87 5.95
N ARG A 97 10.19 24.46 6.17
CA ARG A 97 10.42 25.88 5.90
C ARG A 97 10.26 26.23 4.42
N GLN A 98 10.73 25.36 3.51
CA GLN A 98 10.55 25.54 2.07
C GLN A 98 9.07 25.48 1.66
N LEU A 99 8.31 24.50 2.16
CA LEU A 99 6.88 24.38 1.88
C LEU A 99 6.07 25.55 2.46
N ARG A 100 6.38 25.98 3.69
CA ARG A 100 5.71 27.14 4.32
C ARG A 100 5.95 28.47 3.62
N ARG A 101 7.04 28.60 2.86
CA ARG A 101 7.31 29.80 2.01
C ARG A 101 6.43 29.85 0.76
N LYS A 102 5.76 28.75 0.39
CA LYS A 102 4.80 28.73 -0.71
C LYS A 102 3.52 29.46 -0.28
N PRO A 103 3.16 30.61 -0.89
CA PRO A 103 2.10 31.49 -0.39
C PRO A 103 0.72 30.85 -0.40
N ARG A 104 0.54 29.74 -1.12
CA ARG A 104 -0.70 28.96 -1.19
C ARG A 104 -0.34 27.50 -1.36
N LEU A 105 0.26 26.88 -0.32
CA LEU A 105 0.61 25.46 -0.36
C LEU A 105 -0.63 24.63 -0.72
N ARG A 106 -0.53 23.84 -1.78
CA ARG A 106 -1.53 22.88 -2.23
C ARG A 106 -0.91 21.50 -2.19
N ALA A 107 -1.66 20.54 -1.70
CA ALA A 107 -1.24 19.15 -1.57
C ALA A 107 -2.17 18.23 -2.36
N ALA A 108 -1.67 17.10 -2.80
CA ALA A 108 -2.45 15.96 -3.25
C ALA A 108 -2.23 14.81 -2.28
N ALA A 109 -3.24 13.96 -2.07
CA ALA A 109 -3.11 12.73 -1.31
C ALA A 109 -3.80 11.57 -2.03
N SER A 110 -3.17 10.37 -1.96
CA SER A 110 -3.84 9.13 -2.33
C SER A 110 -4.86 8.75 -1.25
N THR A 111 -6.01 8.26 -1.69
CA THR A 111 -7.01 7.65 -0.81
C THR A 111 -7.43 6.31 -1.39
N PRO A 112 -7.70 5.30 -0.56
CA PRO A 112 -8.25 4.05 -1.04
C PRO A 112 -9.55 4.27 -1.81
N HIS A 113 -9.80 3.40 -2.80
CA HIS A 113 -11.06 3.41 -3.52
C HIS A 113 -12.23 3.26 -2.55
N ASP A 114 -13.33 3.95 -2.84
CA ASP A 114 -14.56 3.95 -2.02
C ASP A 114 -14.30 4.26 -0.53
N SER A 115 -13.38 5.20 -0.28
CA SER A 115 -13.09 5.65 1.09
C SER A 115 -14.30 6.35 1.69
N ASP A 116 -14.61 6.01 2.95
CA ASP A 116 -15.59 6.71 3.78
C ASP A 116 -15.30 8.22 3.80
N PRO A 117 -16.32 9.09 3.72
CA PRO A 117 -16.16 10.54 3.83
C PRO A 117 -15.41 11.00 5.09
N LEU A 118 -15.54 10.29 6.22
CA LEU A 118 -14.78 10.58 7.43
C LEU A 118 -13.28 10.31 7.24
N ALA A 119 -12.93 9.20 6.61
CA ALA A 119 -11.54 8.86 6.27
C ALA A 119 -10.91 9.87 5.29
N GLN A 120 -11.67 10.29 4.27
CA GLN A 120 -11.25 11.35 3.35
C GLN A 120 -10.99 12.67 4.09
N ARG A 121 -11.90 13.06 4.98
CA ARG A 121 -11.75 14.25 5.80
C ARG A 121 -10.53 14.17 6.71
N ALA A 122 -10.27 13.02 7.35
CA ALA A 122 -9.09 12.81 8.19
C ALA A 122 -7.78 12.99 7.41
N ALA A 123 -7.71 12.51 6.18
CA ALA A 123 -6.56 12.72 5.31
C ALA A 123 -6.38 14.21 4.96
N VAL A 124 -7.47 14.90 4.62
CA VAL A 124 -7.45 16.35 4.34
C VAL A 124 -7.00 17.14 5.57
N GLU A 125 -7.59 16.90 6.75
CA GLU A 125 -7.25 17.59 8.00
C GLU A 125 -5.79 17.34 8.41
N THR A 126 -5.28 16.15 8.14
CA THR A 126 -3.86 15.83 8.37
C THR A 126 -2.95 16.76 7.57
N LEU A 127 -3.24 16.97 6.28
CA LEU A 127 -2.42 17.83 5.42
C LEU A 127 -2.67 19.34 5.65
N VAL A 128 -3.89 19.73 5.98
CA VAL A 128 -4.21 21.11 6.40
C VAL A 128 -3.40 21.46 7.66
N GLY A 129 -3.29 20.57 8.63
CA GLY A 129 -2.45 20.77 9.82
C GLY A 129 -0.95 20.90 9.54
N LEU A 130 -0.48 20.53 8.35
CA LEU A 130 0.88 20.78 7.86
C LEU A 130 1.02 22.13 7.13
N GLY A 131 -0.10 22.85 6.94
CA GLY A 131 -0.13 24.16 6.29
C GLY A 131 -0.65 24.15 4.85
N ALA A 132 -1.17 23.01 4.35
CA ALA A 132 -1.84 22.99 3.06
C ALA A 132 -3.14 23.79 3.12
N ARG A 133 -3.34 24.73 2.19
CA ARG A 133 -4.59 25.48 2.06
C ARG A 133 -5.66 24.77 1.24
N ARG A 134 -5.23 23.86 0.39
CA ARG A 134 -6.10 23.01 -0.43
C ARG A 134 -5.47 21.65 -0.58
N VAL A 135 -6.29 20.63 -0.48
CA VAL A 135 -5.91 19.23 -0.63
C VAL A 135 -6.80 18.61 -1.69
N GLU A 136 -6.19 18.00 -2.68
CA GLU A 136 -6.84 17.23 -3.73
C GLU A 136 -6.68 15.75 -3.41
N LEU A 137 -7.77 15.00 -3.35
CA LEU A 137 -7.75 13.56 -3.11
C LEU A 137 -7.78 12.82 -4.44
N VAL A 138 -6.91 11.85 -4.59
CA VAL A 138 -6.78 11.01 -5.79
C VAL A 138 -6.97 9.57 -5.39
N ASP A 139 -7.75 8.82 -6.16
CA ASP A 139 -7.91 7.39 -5.95
C ASP A 139 -6.56 6.67 -6.09
N THR A 140 -6.24 5.82 -5.11
CA THR A 140 -4.98 5.06 -5.07
C THR A 140 -4.82 4.16 -6.30
N LEU A 141 -5.91 3.58 -6.82
CA LEU A 141 -5.90 2.73 -8.00
C LEU A 141 -5.46 3.53 -9.24
N ILE A 142 -6.03 4.72 -9.44
CA ILE A 142 -5.64 5.61 -10.56
C ILE A 142 -4.19 6.07 -10.39
N ALA A 143 -3.81 6.52 -9.20
CA ALA A 143 -2.46 6.96 -8.93
C ALA A 143 -1.44 5.84 -9.19
N ALA A 144 -1.73 4.62 -8.73
CA ALA A 144 -0.87 3.47 -8.91
C ALA A 144 -0.76 3.03 -10.38
N ALA A 145 -1.87 3.04 -11.13
CA ALA A 145 -1.90 2.71 -12.54
C ALA A 145 -1.03 3.66 -13.37
N VAL A 146 -1.15 4.95 -13.10
CA VAL A 146 -0.28 5.95 -13.70
C VAL A 146 1.19 5.73 -13.32
N GLY A 147 1.46 5.42 -12.06
CA GLY A 147 2.81 5.24 -11.55
C GLY A 147 3.54 4.02 -12.08
N CYS A 148 2.83 2.97 -12.49
CA CYS A 148 3.41 1.81 -13.16
C CYS A 148 3.34 1.89 -14.69
N GLY A 149 2.89 3.04 -15.24
CA GLY A 149 2.88 3.28 -16.68
C GLY A 149 1.80 2.52 -17.46
N LEU A 150 0.70 2.11 -16.80
CA LEU A 150 -0.42 1.52 -17.52
C LEU A 150 -1.05 2.54 -18.46
N PRO A 151 -1.48 2.10 -19.65
CA PRO A 151 -2.11 2.97 -20.64
C PRO A 151 -3.59 3.25 -20.28
N VAL A 152 -3.80 3.90 -19.14
CA VAL A 152 -5.13 4.11 -18.53
C VAL A 152 -6.08 4.91 -19.42
N GLU A 153 -5.55 5.73 -20.34
CA GLU A 153 -6.33 6.61 -21.21
C GLU A 153 -6.85 5.92 -22.49
N GLN A 154 -6.38 4.71 -22.77
CA GLN A 154 -6.79 3.97 -23.96
C GLN A 154 -8.17 3.34 -23.80
N PRO A 155 -8.92 3.12 -24.92
CA PRO A 155 -10.21 2.46 -24.90
C PRO A 155 -10.11 0.93 -24.75
N THR A 156 -9.06 0.45 -24.09
CA THR A 156 -8.80 -0.96 -23.81
C THR A 156 -8.73 -1.17 -22.30
N ALA A 157 -9.32 -2.27 -21.83
CA ALA A 157 -9.31 -2.55 -20.40
C ALA A 157 -7.92 -2.94 -19.90
N THR A 158 -7.59 -2.41 -18.74
CA THR A 158 -6.42 -2.84 -17.95
C THR A 158 -6.85 -3.13 -16.52
N MET A 159 -6.36 -4.22 -15.94
CA MET A 159 -6.61 -4.54 -14.53
C MET A 159 -5.40 -4.20 -13.69
N ILE A 160 -5.63 -3.46 -12.62
CA ILE A 160 -4.63 -3.17 -11.62
C ILE A 160 -5.03 -3.76 -10.27
N MET A 161 -4.06 -4.33 -9.55
CA MET A 161 -4.21 -4.80 -8.18
C MET A 161 -3.18 -4.13 -7.27
N VAL A 162 -3.65 -3.33 -6.33
CA VAL A 162 -2.82 -2.65 -5.32
C VAL A 162 -2.80 -3.48 -4.04
N CYS A 163 -1.71 -4.22 -3.84
CA CYS A 163 -1.49 -5.08 -2.68
C CYS A 163 -0.83 -4.29 -1.55
N GLY A 164 -1.63 -3.71 -0.67
CA GLY A 164 -1.18 -2.96 0.50
C GLY A 164 -0.87 -3.83 1.72
N ALA A 165 -0.51 -3.20 2.82
CA ALA A 165 -0.34 -3.88 4.10
C ALA A 165 -1.68 -4.27 4.72
N ALA A 166 -2.64 -3.36 4.72
CA ALA A 166 -3.95 -3.57 5.37
C ALA A 166 -5.04 -4.04 4.41
N THR A 167 -4.98 -3.64 3.15
CA THR A 167 -6.02 -3.93 2.14
C THR A 167 -5.40 -4.26 0.80
N THR A 168 -6.12 -5.06 0.01
CA THR A 168 -5.91 -5.23 -1.42
C THR A 168 -7.05 -4.55 -2.17
N GLN A 169 -6.72 -3.76 -3.17
CA GLN A 169 -7.70 -3.09 -4.03
C GLN A 169 -7.49 -3.57 -5.46
N VAL A 170 -8.56 -3.90 -6.15
CA VAL A 170 -8.50 -4.35 -7.55
C VAL A 170 -9.45 -3.49 -8.37
N ALA A 171 -9.06 -3.09 -9.55
CA ALA A 171 -9.92 -2.36 -10.47
C ALA A 171 -9.66 -2.70 -11.93
N VAL A 172 -10.69 -2.58 -12.72
CA VAL A 172 -10.62 -2.50 -14.18
C VAL A 172 -10.71 -1.04 -14.59
N LEU A 173 -9.74 -0.60 -15.36
CA LEU A 173 -9.61 0.77 -15.86
C LEU A 173 -9.79 0.78 -17.36
N SER A 174 -10.51 1.77 -17.87
CA SER A 174 -10.64 2.07 -19.30
C SER A 174 -10.96 3.56 -19.48
N LEU A 175 -10.44 4.18 -20.52
CA LEU A 175 -10.71 5.59 -20.86
C LEU A 175 -10.51 6.56 -19.67
N GLY A 176 -9.44 6.35 -18.88
CA GLY A 176 -9.10 7.20 -17.73
C GLY A 176 -10.01 7.06 -16.51
N SER A 177 -10.92 6.08 -16.52
CA SER A 177 -11.93 5.88 -15.47
C SER A 177 -11.89 4.48 -14.89
N ILE A 178 -12.35 4.34 -13.66
CA ILE A 178 -12.60 3.05 -13.03
C ILE A 178 -13.95 2.54 -13.54
N VAL A 179 -13.96 1.39 -14.21
CA VAL A 179 -15.17 0.71 -14.69
C VAL A 179 -15.81 -0.07 -13.55
N THR A 180 -15.01 -0.87 -12.86
CA THR A 180 -15.41 -1.62 -11.67
C THR A 180 -14.22 -1.73 -10.74
N ALA A 181 -14.46 -1.74 -9.45
CA ALA A 181 -13.43 -1.92 -8.45
C ALA A 181 -13.96 -2.62 -7.21
N GLU A 182 -13.06 -3.29 -6.50
CA GLU A 182 -13.33 -3.93 -5.22
C GLU A 182 -12.21 -3.61 -4.24
N ARG A 183 -12.59 -3.33 -2.98
CA ARG A 183 -11.65 -3.15 -1.88
C ARG A 183 -11.81 -4.31 -0.90
N ILE A 184 -10.78 -5.11 -0.78
CA ILE A 184 -10.75 -6.33 0.03
C ILE A 184 -9.96 -6.02 1.32
N PRO A 185 -10.51 -6.27 2.53
CA PRO A 185 -9.83 -6.00 3.79
C PRO A 185 -8.76 -7.06 4.13
N VAL A 186 -7.99 -7.45 3.13
CA VAL A 186 -6.87 -8.40 3.24
C VAL A 186 -5.66 -7.78 2.59
N GLY A 187 -4.56 -7.73 3.32
CA GLY A 187 -3.27 -7.26 2.85
C GLY A 187 -2.13 -8.03 3.52
N GLY A 188 -0.92 -7.51 3.44
CA GLY A 188 0.28 -8.14 4.02
C GLY A 188 0.16 -8.43 5.51
N ASP A 189 -0.50 -7.55 6.28
CA ASP A 189 -0.68 -7.74 7.73
C ASP A 189 -1.55 -8.97 8.04
N ALA A 190 -2.57 -9.26 7.23
CA ALA A 190 -3.41 -10.46 7.38
C ALA A 190 -2.63 -11.74 7.06
N ILE A 191 -1.76 -11.69 6.06
CA ILE A 191 -0.87 -12.79 5.69
C ILE A 191 0.15 -13.04 6.80
N ASP A 192 0.79 -12.00 7.31
CA ASP A 192 1.73 -12.07 8.43
C ASP A 192 1.06 -12.68 9.66
N HIS A 193 -0.16 -12.23 9.96
CA HIS A 193 -0.95 -12.76 11.07
C HIS A 193 -1.27 -14.23 10.91
N ALA A 194 -1.64 -14.68 9.72
CA ALA A 194 -1.93 -16.09 9.43
C ALA A 194 -0.69 -16.98 9.69
N VAL A 195 0.49 -16.53 9.28
CA VAL A 195 1.76 -17.22 9.55
C VAL A 195 2.05 -17.29 11.05
N ILE A 196 1.90 -16.17 11.78
CA ILE A 196 2.08 -16.12 13.23
C ILE A 196 1.14 -17.09 13.95
N GLN A 197 -0.14 -17.11 13.58
CA GLN A 197 -1.12 -18.00 14.17
C GLN A 197 -0.82 -19.46 13.85
N HIS A 198 -0.41 -19.77 12.61
CA HIS A 198 0.00 -21.12 12.24
C HIS A 198 1.14 -21.62 13.12
N LEU A 199 2.20 -20.83 13.28
CA LEU A 199 3.36 -21.20 14.12
C LEU A 199 2.99 -21.32 15.59
N ARG A 200 2.10 -20.47 16.08
CA ARG A 200 1.60 -20.54 17.45
C ARG A 200 0.77 -21.79 17.73
N HIS A 201 -0.11 -22.16 16.79
CA HIS A 201 -1.03 -23.30 17.00
C HIS A 201 -0.37 -24.64 16.73
N GLN A 202 0.46 -24.74 15.69
CA GLN A 202 1.05 -26.01 15.29
C GLN A 202 2.37 -26.32 16.01
N HIS A 203 3.11 -25.28 16.40
CA HIS A 203 4.46 -25.43 16.94
C HIS A 203 4.62 -24.83 18.34
N GLU A 204 3.55 -24.25 18.92
CA GLU A 204 3.58 -23.53 20.21
C GLU A 204 4.69 -22.46 20.27
N LEU A 205 4.97 -21.82 19.11
CA LEU A 205 6.04 -20.85 18.95
C LEU A 205 5.47 -19.44 18.76
N MET A 206 5.88 -18.49 19.60
CA MET A 206 5.60 -17.08 19.43
C MET A 206 6.70 -16.43 18.60
N LEU A 207 6.33 -15.91 17.44
CA LEU A 207 7.22 -15.15 16.57
C LEU A 207 6.90 -13.65 16.64
N PRO A 208 7.90 -12.76 16.78
CA PRO A 208 7.68 -11.33 16.60
C PRO A 208 7.24 -11.01 15.18
N SER A 209 6.25 -10.11 15.02
CA SER A 209 5.75 -9.73 13.68
C SER A 209 6.85 -9.24 12.72
N GLN A 210 7.89 -8.60 13.25
CA GLN A 210 9.05 -8.18 12.46
C GLN A 210 9.87 -9.34 11.86
N SER A 211 9.74 -10.55 12.42
CA SER A 211 10.47 -11.74 11.95
C SER A 211 9.72 -12.51 10.87
N VAL A 212 8.44 -12.19 10.63
CA VAL A 212 7.61 -12.90 9.64
C VAL A 212 8.06 -12.60 8.22
N ARG A 213 8.33 -11.33 7.90
CA ARG A 213 8.78 -10.94 6.56
C ARG A 213 10.12 -11.58 6.15
N PRO A 214 11.15 -11.59 7.01
CA PRO A 214 12.38 -12.35 6.74
C PRO A 214 12.12 -13.85 6.54
N LEU A 215 11.20 -14.44 7.30
CA LEU A 215 10.80 -15.84 7.11
C LEU A 215 10.15 -16.06 5.74
N GLN A 216 9.19 -15.23 5.34
CA GLN A 216 8.56 -15.32 4.03
C GLN A 216 9.58 -15.21 2.90
N LEU A 217 10.54 -14.28 3.01
CA LEU A 217 11.62 -14.14 2.02
C LEU A 217 12.54 -15.35 2.00
N ALA A 218 12.87 -15.93 3.16
CA ALA A 218 13.69 -17.15 3.25
C ALA A 218 12.98 -18.37 2.63
N LEU A 219 11.67 -18.47 2.80
CA LEU A 219 10.84 -19.51 2.18
C LEU A 219 10.81 -19.43 0.65
N SER A 220 11.19 -18.28 0.09
CA SER A 220 11.13 -17.97 -1.33
C SER A 220 12.48 -17.98 -2.00
N GLY A 221 13.56 -17.94 -1.22
CA GLY A 221 14.94 -17.76 -1.68
C GLY A 221 15.49 -18.87 -2.60
N ASN A 222 14.72 -19.93 -2.83
CA ASN A 222 15.11 -21.04 -3.73
C ASN A 222 14.29 -21.11 -5.02
N GLY A 223 13.64 -20.00 -5.42
CA GLY A 223 12.76 -20.00 -6.58
C GLY A 223 11.53 -20.88 -6.36
N LEU A 224 10.40 -20.53 -6.95
CA LEU A 224 9.14 -21.28 -6.88
C LEU A 224 9.18 -22.66 -7.57
N THR A 225 10.35 -23.19 -7.83
CA THR A 225 10.49 -24.61 -8.13
C THR A 225 10.17 -25.38 -6.86
N LEU A 226 9.24 -26.32 -6.95
CA LEU A 226 8.80 -27.27 -5.91
C LEU A 226 9.96 -28.09 -5.26
N GLN A 227 11.21 -27.74 -5.50
CA GLN A 227 12.44 -28.43 -5.13
C GLN A 227 13.31 -27.66 -4.09
N GLY A 228 12.76 -26.66 -3.39
CA GLY A 228 13.43 -26.06 -2.22
C GLY A 228 13.39 -27.00 -0.99
N PRO A 229 14.22 -26.75 0.04
CA PRO A 229 14.19 -27.55 1.26
C PRO A 229 12.77 -27.54 1.82
N SER A 230 12.25 -28.74 2.08
CA SER A 230 10.89 -28.91 2.60
C SER A 230 10.75 -28.37 4.03
N TYR A 231 11.85 -27.99 4.69
CA TYR A 231 11.91 -27.58 6.08
C TYR A 231 12.80 -26.37 6.27
N THR A 232 12.40 -25.47 7.18
CA THR A 232 13.22 -24.34 7.63
C THR A 232 13.24 -24.27 9.16
N GLU A 233 14.38 -23.88 9.74
CA GLU A 233 14.51 -23.66 11.17
C GLU A 233 14.11 -22.23 11.53
N ILE A 234 13.21 -22.11 12.50
CA ILE A 234 12.66 -20.84 12.96
C ILE A 234 12.93 -20.70 14.46
N HIS A 235 13.44 -19.51 14.86
CA HIS A 235 13.70 -19.17 16.24
C HIS A 235 12.60 -18.27 16.79
N GLY A 236 12.09 -18.60 17.98
CA GLY A 236 11.05 -17.82 18.65
C GLY A 236 11.02 -18.08 20.14
N ARG A 237 9.93 -17.67 20.79
CA ARG A 237 9.67 -17.93 22.19
C ARG A 237 8.64 -19.06 22.32
N ASP A 238 8.96 -20.08 23.08
CA ASP A 238 8.02 -21.13 23.45
C ASP A 238 6.83 -20.56 24.23
N VAL A 239 5.61 -20.96 23.86
CA VAL A 239 4.37 -20.42 24.45
C VAL A 239 4.19 -20.86 25.89
N ALA A 240 4.55 -22.14 26.21
CA ALA A 240 4.33 -22.73 27.53
C ALA A 240 5.42 -22.30 28.55
N THR A 241 6.68 -22.36 28.13
CA THR A 241 7.82 -22.12 29.04
C THR A 241 8.32 -20.68 29.03
N GLY A 242 8.00 -19.91 27.99
CA GLY A 242 8.52 -18.56 27.80
C GLY A 242 9.98 -18.47 27.36
N LEU A 243 10.67 -19.60 27.21
CA LEU A 243 12.08 -19.69 26.85
C LEU A 243 12.30 -19.57 25.34
N ALA A 244 13.54 -19.22 24.95
CA ALA A 244 13.94 -19.29 23.55
C ALA A 244 13.90 -20.73 23.03
N ARG A 245 13.30 -20.95 21.86
CA ARG A 245 13.15 -22.26 21.22
C ARG A 245 13.35 -22.14 19.72
N SER A 246 13.95 -23.16 19.12
CA SER A 246 14.02 -23.33 17.67
C SER A 246 13.10 -24.49 17.27
N VAL A 247 12.44 -24.34 16.15
CA VAL A 247 11.55 -25.35 15.57
C VAL A 247 11.84 -25.50 14.10
N THR A 248 11.85 -26.73 13.62
CA THR A 248 11.88 -27.03 12.18
C THR A 248 10.45 -27.06 11.67
N VAL A 249 10.15 -26.22 10.70
CA VAL A 249 8.80 -26.03 10.15
C VAL A 249 8.76 -26.48 8.70
N ASP A 250 7.71 -27.20 8.32
CA ASP A 250 7.42 -27.55 6.94
C ASP A 250 7.02 -26.29 6.16
N THR A 251 7.76 -26.00 5.09
CA THR A 251 7.52 -24.84 4.23
C THR A 251 6.18 -24.93 3.50
N ALA A 252 5.70 -26.14 3.20
CA ALA A 252 4.39 -26.36 2.57
C ALA A 252 3.25 -25.95 3.50
N ALA A 253 3.36 -26.28 4.79
CA ALA A 253 2.36 -25.90 5.79
C ALA A 253 2.28 -24.37 5.98
N VAL A 254 3.42 -23.66 5.95
CA VAL A 254 3.44 -22.20 6.01
C VAL A 254 2.83 -21.58 4.73
N ARG A 255 3.10 -22.14 3.56
CA ARG A 255 2.46 -21.69 2.30
C ARG A 255 0.94 -21.87 2.36
N GLN A 256 0.47 -23.00 2.91
CA GLN A 256 -0.96 -23.23 3.12
C GLN A 256 -1.58 -22.15 4.03
N ALA A 257 -0.89 -21.79 5.12
CA ALA A 257 -1.35 -20.74 6.02
C ALA A 257 -1.45 -19.38 5.30
N ILE A 258 -0.50 -19.05 4.41
CA ILE A 258 -0.52 -17.84 3.58
C ILE A 258 -1.68 -17.86 2.58
N HIS A 259 -2.01 -19.03 2.03
CA HIS A 259 -3.08 -19.16 1.03
C HIS A 259 -4.47 -18.82 1.61
N THR A 260 -4.72 -19.15 2.87
CA THR A 260 -6.04 -18.97 3.50
C THR A 260 -6.59 -17.53 3.41
N PRO A 261 -5.87 -16.47 3.83
CA PRO A 261 -6.37 -15.10 3.69
C PRO A 261 -6.52 -14.65 2.23
N LEU A 262 -5.76 -15.24 1.31
CA LEU A 262 -5.76 -14.85 -0.10
C LEU A 262 -7.00 -15.33 -0.87
N THR A 263 -7.75 -16.31 -0.34
CA THR A 263 -9.02 -16.73 -0.94
C THR A 263 -9.99 -15.57 -1.11
N ALA A 264 -10.07 -14.66 -0.13
CA ALA A 264 -10.91 -13.46 -0.23
C ALA A 264 -10.47 -12.52 -1.36
N VAL A 265 -9.17 -12.49 -1.68
CA VAL A 265 -8.65 -11.69 -2.81
C VAL A 265 -9.09 -12.32 -4.13
N LEU A 266 -9.02 -13.64 -4.25
CA LEU A 266 -9.48 -14.37 -5.43
C LEU A 266 -10.99 -14.20 -5.65
N ASP A 267 -11.78 -14.27 -4.58
CA ASP A 267 -13.22 -14.04 -4.62
C ASP A 267 -13.54 -12.61 -5.12
N GLY A 268 -12.79 -11.62 -4.64
CA GLY A 268 -12.91 -10.22 -5.08
C GLY A 268 -12.59 -10.04 -6.56
N ILE A 269 -11.54 -10.68 -7.08
CA ILE A 269 -11.23 -10.67 -8.51
C ILE A 269 -12.35 -11.34 -9.30
N GLY A 270 -12.85 -12.49 -8.84
CA GLY A 270 -13.96 -13.19 -9.47
C GLY A 270 -15.24 -12.33 -9.53
N LYS A 271 -15.51 -11.53 -8.49
CA LYS A 271 -16.61 -10.56 -8.48
C LYS A 271 -16.43 -9.49 -9.54
N ILE A 272 -15.25 -8.86 -9.60
CA ILE A 272 -14.94 -7.84 -10.62
C ILE A 272 -15.12 -8.36 -12.04
N LEU A 273 -14.64 -9.58 -12.32
CA LEU A 273 -14.76 -10.17 -13.66
C LEU A 273 -16.23 -10.46 -14.04
N ARG A 274 -17.07 -10.85 -13.08
CA ARG A 274 -18.52 -11.04 -13.30
C ARG A 274 -19.27 -9.73 -13.55
N ASP A 275 -18.85 -8.66 -12.86
CA ASP A 275 -19.49 -7.34 -12.95
C ASP A 275 -18.97 -6.52 -14.15
N CYS A 276 -17.86 -6.97 -14.77
CA CYS A 276 -17.24 -6.30 -15.91
C CYS A 276 -17.94 -6.63 -17.23
N PRO A 277 -18.14 -5.66 -18.15
CA PRO A 277 -18.65 -5.92 -19.49
C PRO A 277 -17.81 -6.97 -20.25
N PRO A 278 -18.45 -7.89 -21.01
CA PRO A 278 -17.75 -8.99 -21.70
C PRO A 278 -16.61 -8.54 -22.63
N ASP A 279 -16.78 -7.42 -23.33
CA ASP A 279 -15.76 -6.90 -24.24
C ASP A 279 -14.48 -6.50 -23.50
N LEU A 280 -14.63 -5.92 -22.30
CA LEU A 280 -13.49 -5.56 -21.45
C LEU A 280 -12.84 -6.79 -20.83
N VAL A 281 -13.61 -7.84 -20.52
CA VAL A 281 -13.04 -9.11 -20.02
C VAL A 281 -12.15 -9.77 -21.08
N ALA A 282 -12.51 -9.67 -22.36
CA ALA A 282 -11.67 -10.17 -23.45
C ALA A 282 -10.30 -9.48 -23.47
N ASP A 283 -10.26 -8.15 -23.32
CA ASP A 283 -8.99 -7.40 -23.19
C ASP A 283 -8.14 -7.90 -22.01
N LEU A 284 -8.79 -8.18 -20.87
CA LEU A 284 -8.12 -8.64 -19.65
C LEU A 284 -7.50 -10.05 -19.79
N ALA A 285 -8.12 -10.91 -20.60
CA ALA A 285 -7.57 -12.24 -20.88
C ALA A 285 -6.20 -12.19 -21.58
N GLU A 286 -5.99 -11.16 -22.41
CA GLU A 286 -4.70 -10.94 -23.09
C GLU A 286 -3.71 -10.14 -22.24
N ARG A 287 -4.17 -9.05 -21.61
CA ARG A 287 -3.31 -8.10 -20.88
C ARG A 287 -3.02 -8.51 -19.45
N GLY A 288 -3.94 -9.24 -18.84
CA GLY A 288 -3.81 -9.74 -17.49
C GLY A 288 -3.93 -8.68 -16.41
N VAL A 289 -3.28 -8.95 -15.29
CA VAL A 289 -3.32 -8.14 -14.06
C VAL A 289 -1.95 -7.54 -13.76
N MET A 290 -1.89 -6.23 -13.57
CA MET A 290 -0.70 -5.55 -13.06
C MET A 290 -0.75 -5.45 -11.55
N MET A 291 0.20 -6.07 -10.86
CA MET A 291 0.34 -6.03 -9.41
C MET A 291 1.27 -4.91 -8.97
N VAL A 292 0.81 -4.12 -8.02
CA VAL A 292 1.57 -3.05 -7.36
C VAL A 292 1.34 -3.09 -5.84
N GLY A 293 2.06 -2.25 -5.09
CA GLY A 293 2.02 -2.22 -3.63
C GLY A 293 3.08 -3.11 -2.99
N GLY A 294 3.36 -2.87 -1.71
CA GLY A 294 4.45 -3.55 -1.01
C GLY A 294 4.25 -5.06 -0.85
N SER A 295 3.01 -5.53 -0.79
CA SER A 295 2.69 -6.97 -0.69
C SER A 295 2.70 -7.68 -2.04
N ALA A 296 2.75 -6.97 -3.16
CA ALA A 296 3.02 -7.58 -4.47
C ALA A 296 4.41 -8.25 -4.54
N LEU A 297 5.31 -7.85 -3.64
CA LEU A 297 6.64 -8.46 -3.49
C LEU A 297 6.63 -9.75 -2.66
N LEU A 298 5.47 -10.19 -2.18
CA LEU A 298 5.34 -11.49 -1.52
C LEU A 298 5.55 -12.59 -2.56
N PRO A 299 6.54 -13.45 -2.31
CA PRO A 299 6.92 -14.45 -3.28
C PRO A 299 5.82 -15.48 -3.53
N GLY A 300 5.55 -15.78 -4.78
CA GLY A 300 4.55 -16.73 -5.21
C GLY A 300 3.12 -16.21 -5.29
N LEU A 301 2.87 -14.98 -4.88
CA LEU A 301 1.55 -14.37 -4.99
C LEU A 301 1.12 -14.24 -6.46
N ASP A 302 2.03 -13.83 -7.32
CA ASP A 302 1.80 -13.72 -8.76
C ASP A 302 1.51 -15.06 -9.44
N GLN A 303 2.25 -16.12 -9.05
CA GLN A 303 2.01 -17.46 -9.58
C GLN A 303 0.66 -18.00 -9.14
N MET A 304 0.34 -17.85 -7.85
CA MET A 304 -0.94 -18.30 -7.31
C MET A 304 -2.13 -17.59 -8.00
N LEU A 305 -1.99 -16.28 -8.27
CA LEU A 305 -3.01 -15.53 -9.00
C LEU A 305 -3.14 -16.00 -10.46
N ARG A 306 -2.02 -16.27 -11.15
CA ARG A 306 -2.04 -16.86 -12.51
C ARG A 306 -2.76 -18.20 -12.54
N GLU A 307 -2.44 -19.08 -11.60
CA GLU A 307 -3.06 -20.41 -11.51
C GLU A 307 -4.56 -20.35 -11.21
N ALA A 308 -4.95 -19.42 -10.32
CA ALA A 308 -6.35 -19.29 -9.91
C ALA A 308 -7.23 -18.56 -10.94
N THR A 309 -6.68 -17.57 -11.67
CA THR A 309 -7.45 -16.73 -12.61
C THR A 309 -7.30 -17.15 -14.07
N GLY A 310 -6.26 -17.88 -14.41
CA GLY A 310 -5.90 -18.21 -15.79
C GLY A 310 -5.38 -17.01 -16.60
N MET A 311 -5.26 -15.83 -15.97
CA MET A 311 -4.81 -14.60 -16.64
C MET A 311 -3.31 -14.40 -16.46
N PRO A 312 -2.64 -13.70 -17.41
CA PRO A 312 -1.29 -13.22 -17.19
C PRO A 312 -1.23 -12.30 -15.94
N VAL A 313 -0.19 -12.44 -15.13
CA VAL A 313 0.05 -11.57 -13.97
C VAL A 313 1.45 -11.02 -14.04
N ALA A 314 1.58 -9.71 -13.99
CA ALA A 314 2.85 -9.00 -13.99
C ALA A 314 3.00 -8.17 -12.71
N ILE A 315 4.23 -8.08 -12.19
CA ILE A 315 4.56 -7.20 -11.06
C ILE A 315 5.27 -5.98 -11.64
N ALA A 316 4.89 -4.79 -11.22
CA ALA A 316 5.54 -3.55 -11.64
C ALA A 316 7.01 -3.53 -11.17
N GLU A 317 7.88 -2.80 -11.89
CA GLU A 317 9.31 -2.72 -11.57
C GLU A 317 9.59 -2.22 -10.14
N ARG A 318 8.81 -1.23 -9.67
CA ARG A 318 8.90 -0.67 -8.32
C ARG A 318 7.52 -0.64 -7.67
N PRO A 319 6.96 -1.82 -7.37
CA PRO A 319 5.54 -1.95 -7.07
C PRO A 319 5.12 -1.19 -5.81
N ASP A 320 6.01 -1.09 -4.84
CA ASP A 320 5.77 -0.45 -3.54
C ASP A 320 5.61 1.08 -3.61
N VAL A 321 6.16 1.75 -4.64
CA VAL A 321 6.13 3.21 -4.79
C VAL A 321 5.25 3.70 -5.95
N CYS A 322 4.57 2.82 -6.68
CA CYS A 322 3.77 3.20 -7.86
C CYS A 322 2.75 4.31 -7.53
N ALA A 323 2.00 4.21 -6.44
CA ALA A 323 0.98 5.21 -6.10
C ALA A 323 1.58 6.62 -5.93
N ILE A 324 2.67 6.75 -5.18
CA ILE A 324 3.31 8.06 -4.96
C ILE A 324 4.01 8.58 -6.21
N LEU A 325 4.60 7.70 -7.03
CA LEU A 325 5.21 8.10 -8.30
C LEU A 325 4.17 8.56 -9.30
N GLY A 326 3.01 7.91 -9.35
CA GLY A 326 1.89 8.35 -10.19
C GLY A 326 1.35 9.71 -9.77
N LEU A 327 1.14 9.94 -8.47
CA LEU A 327 0.81 11.28 -7.97
C LEU A 327 1.87 12.30 -8.37
N GLY A 328 3.16 11.97 -8.24
CA GLY A 328 4.26 12.81 -8.66
C GLY A 328 4.20 13.16 -10.15
N ALA A 329 3.94 12.17 -11.00
CA ALA A 329 3.80 12.37 -12.46
C ALA A 329 2.62 13.29 -12.79
N MET A 330 1.49 13.17 -12.09
CA MET A 330 0.34 14.07 -12.21
C MET A 330 0.70 15.51 -11.81
N LEU A 331 1.43 15.69 -10.71
CA LEU A 331 1.87 17.01 -10.24
C LEU A 331 2.83 17.67 -11.25
N GLU A 332 3.73 16.90 -11.83
CA GLU A 332 4.71 17.38 -12.80
C GLU A 332 4.14 17.60 -14.21
N GLY A 333 2.89 17.18 -14.43
CA GLY A 333 2.22 17.32 -15.72
C GLY A 333 2.77 16.40 -16.81
N LYS A 334 3.37 15.27 -16.40
CA LYS A 334 3.90 14.25 -17.32
C LYS A 334 2.79 13.41 -17.97
N ILE A 335 1.56 13.55 -17.50
CA ILE A 335 0.37 12.89 -18.06
C ILE A 335 -0.36 13.93 -18.89
N GLN A 336 -0.70 13.57 -20.13
CA GLN A 336 -1.57 14.37 -20.98
C GLN A 336 -3.01 13.90 -20.76
N PRO A 337 -3.98 14.80 -20.53
CA PRO A 337 -5.37 14.42 -20.53
C PRO A 337 -5.75 13.94 -21.94
N MET A 338 -6.42 12.79 -22.02
CA MET A 338 -7.03 12.37 -23.26
C MET A 338 -8.18 13.35 -23.57
N VAL A 339 -8.11 14.01 -24.71
CA VAL A 339 -9.21 14.82 -25.20
C VAL A 339 -10.25 13.85 -25.76
N LEU A 340 -11.27 13.53 -24.95
CA LEU A 340 -12.38 12.65 -25.33
C LEU A 340 -13.50 13.39 -26.07
N ASP A 341 -13.33 14.65 -26.40
CA ASP A 341 -14.37 15.41 -27.11
C ASP A 341 -13.91 15.82 -28.53
N PRO A 342 -14.10 14.95 -29.53
CA PRO A 342 -13.87 15.31 -30.92
C PRO A 342 -14.87 16.34 -31.44
N LEU A 343 -15.91 16.69 -30.67
CA LEU A 343 -16.94 17.69 -31.04
C LEU A 343 -16.60 19.11 -30.50
N ALA A 344 -15.64 19.23 -29.58
CA ALA A 344 -15.22 20.52 -29.01
C ALA A 344 -14.34 21.36 -29.97
N GLU A 345 -13.78 20.76 -31.03
CA GLU A 345 -12.94 21.49 -32.00
C GLU A 345 -13.72 21.99 -33.24
N ALA A 346 -15.06 21.84 -33.28
CA ALA A 346 -15.86 22.23 -34.42
C ALA A 346 -16.65 23.54 -34.22
N HIS A 347 -16.20 24.45 -33.34
CA HIS A 347 -16.79 25.79 -33.22
C HIS A 347 -15.74 26.89 -33.16
#